data_ba8f2abdb4b182e9279a015fa82a4c15
#
_entry.id   ba8f2abdb4b182e9279a015fa82a4c15
#
_cell.length_a   1.000
_cell.length_b   1.000
_cell.length_c   1.000
_cell.angle_alpha   90.00
_cell.angle_beta   90.00
_cell.angle_gamma   90.00
#
_symmetry.space_group_name_H-M   'P 1'
#
loop_
_entity.id
_entity.type
_entity.pdbx_description
1 polymer ?
#
loop_
_entity_poly.entity_id
_entity_poly.type
_entity_poly.pdbx_seq_one_letter_code
_entity_poly.pdbx_strand_id
1 'polypeptide(L)'
;MSLPASRIVAVSPRVISGGGSDLETNGLVLTKSAVLPASTPAVAFSSTADVSAMFGAEAEETAFAQQYFSGVQNQQSAPKSLVIARRVTEAAGAWVRGGELSVTLEALKKITDGSLKISVGGQEKKAASINLSSATSLSDAATKIATAISGVKGTYDSNLNAFTFTTDTKGKAATISYASKSDSGTDLSEMLGLTQATGAVLSQGVDAMTETANMEAICAVTRNWVGFTTLWEAELEEIEALAAWADIYDDFVYFPWSSDKNLESTLTASNGALAKIVDKYDVVAPIYFPTWGLSAMAMACGASIAWNRTQGMKTWFAKYASGLSPNVLEESVANALEGNRINFIGQYATRNDQFQFFNRGTLSSDFYGFVDVLYGSIYLRSAIQTSCMSGFKNVNRVPYNAAGEALIRAWCQDPINRCINNGVIDAGLALNESQKSQIMQETGDDGEDVIQAITSKGYWLGITLPDAAGRANREAPSVTIFYAYAGSVQALSAEVIVVI
;
A
#
# COMPACT_ATOMS: atom_id res chain seq x y z
N MET A 1 11.93 -11.16 34.39
CA MET A 1 10.94 -10.34 33.66
C MET A 1 11.64 -9.07 33.20
N SER A 2 11.80 -8.85 31.92
CA SER A 2 12.38 -7.62 31.37
C SER A 2 11.30 -6.54 31.31
N LEU A 3 11.68 -5.30 31.58
CA LEU A 3 10.79 -4.16 31.43
C LEU A 3 10.44 -3.97 29.93
N PRO A 4 9.18 -3.71 29.57
CA PRO A 4 8.79 -3.52 28.18
C PRO A 4 9.48 -2.28 27.59
N ALA A 5 10.02 -2.43 26.38
CA ALA A 5 10.73 -1.37 25.66
C ALA A 5 9.86 -0.12 25.41
N SER A 6 8.54 -0.27 25.41
CA SER A 6 7.57 0.83 25.33
C SER A 6 7.64 1.85 26.46
N ARG A 7 8.31 1.52 27.57
CA ARG A 7 8.61 2.47 28.67
C ARG A 7 9.70 3.48 28.30
N ILE A 8 10.53 3.16 27.31
CA ILE A 8 11.63 4.02 26.83
C ILE A 8 11.34 4.56 25.43
N VAL A 9 10.63 3.79 24.62
CA VAL A 9 10.23 4.18 23.26
C VAL A 9 8.72 3.99 23.12
N ALA A 10 7.97 5.02 23.45
CA ALA A 10 6.56 5.11 23.08
C ALA A 10 6.52 5.44 21.58
N VAL A 11 6.24 4.45 20.73
CA VAL A 11 6.01 4.69 19.30
C VAL A 11 4.59 5.22 19.16
N SER A 12 4.45 6.53 19.26
CA SER A 12 3.26 7.22 18.76
C SER A 12 3.43 7.32 17.25
N PRO A 13 2.51 6.80 16.42
CA PRO A 13 2.57 7.00 14.98
C PRO A 13 2.51 8.50 14.70
N ARG A 14 3.62 9.07 14.28
CA ARG A 14 3.68 10.44 13.77
C ARG A 14 3.77 10.35 12.25
N VAL A 15 2.82 10.97 11.58
CA VAL A 15 2.95 11.31 10.16
C VAL A 15 4.10 12.31 10.07
N ILE A 16 5.24 11.87 9.57
CA ILE A 16 6.30 12.77 9.14
C ILE A 16 5.99 13.08 7.68
N SER A 17 5.36 14.22 7.42
CA SER A 17 5.43 14.83 6.10
C SER A 17 6.84 15.34 5.91
N GLY A 18 7.73 14.46 5.45
CA GLY A 18 9.12 14.76 5.17
C GLY A 18 9.19 15.63 3.93
N GLY A 19 9.74 16.83 4.05
CA GLY A 19 10.14 17.60 2.88
C GLY A 19 11.23 16.85 2.12
N GLY A 20 11.04 16.60 0.80
CA GLY A 20 12.10 16.38 -0.16
C GLY A 20 12.84 15.06 -0.14
N SER A 21 12.27 13.95 0.35
CA SER A 21 12.81 12.61 0.09
C SER A 21 12.27 12.06 -1.23
N ASP A 22 13.10 11.29 -1.94
CA ASP A 22 12.66 10.55 -3.12
C ASP A 22 11.49 9.62 -2.75
N LEU A 23 10.61 9.35 -3.73
CA LEU A 23 9.53 8.38 -3.58
C LEU A 23 10.11 7.02 -3.19
N GLU A 24 9.63 6.49 -2.09
CA GLU A 24 9.80 5.09 -1.75
C GLU A 24 8.60 4.32 -2.28
N THR A 25 8.83 3.33 -3.14
CA THR A 25 7.76 2.53 -3.76
C THR A 25 7.19 1.50 -2.80
N ASN A 26 6.89 1.92 -1.57
CA ASN A 26 6.32 1.09 -0.51
C ASN A 26 4.96 0.50 -0.90
N GLY A 27 4.52 -0.49 -0.16
CA GLY A 27 3.21 -1.11 -0.32
C GLY A 27 2.18 -0.55 0.65
N LEU A 28 0.91 -0.58 0.23
CA LEU A 28 -0.27 -0.35 1.07
C LEU A 28 -1.14 -1.60 1.10
N VAL A 29 -1.56 -2.04 2.28
CA VAL A 29 -2.58 -3.07 2.41
C VAL A 29 -3.81 -2.54 3.14
N LEU A 30 -4.98 -2.81 2.57
CA LEU A 30 -6.27 -2.49 3.18
C LEU A 30 -6.72 -3.64 4.07
N THR A 31 -7.16 -3.32 5.28
CA THR A 31 -7.75 -4.27 6.22
C THR A 31 -9.15 -3.85 6.69
N LYS A 32 -9.98 -4.82 7.01
CA LYS A 32 -11.28 -4.63 7.68
C LYS A 32 -11.15 -4.69 9.21
N SER A 33 -9.95 -4.96 9.72
CA SER A 33 -9.70 -5.14 11.16
C SER A 33 -10.06 -3.89 11.96
N ALA A 34 -10.78 -4.11 13.06
CA ALA A 34 -11.12 -3.05 14.01
C ALA A 34 -9.97 -2.71 14.98
N VAL A 35 -8.86 -3.43 14.93
CA VAL A 35 -7.66 -3.18 15.73
C VAL A 35 -7.04 -1.82 15.43
N LEU A 36 -7.03 -1.45 14.14
CA LEU A 36 -6.61 -0.11 13.73
C LEU A 36 -7.72 0.90 14.00
N PRO A 37 -7.42 2.03 14.67
CA PRO A 37 -8.41 3.06 14.91
C PRO A 37 -9.04 3.57 13.62
N ALA A 38 -10.38 3.61 13.55
CA ALA A 38 -11.09 4.13 12.39
C ALA A 38 -10.81 5.63 12.15
N SER A 39 -10.44 6.35 13.21
CA SER A 39 -10.03 7.76 13.16
C SER A 39 -8.57 7.96 12.69
N THR A 40 -7.82 6.88 12.50
CA THR A 40 -6.45 6.90 11.97
C THR A 40 -6.45 6.11 10.66
N PRO A 41 -6.66 6.79 9.51
CA PRO A 41 -6.89 6.10 8.23
C PRO A 41 -5.77 5.14 7.82
N ALA A 42 -4.52 5.47 8.14
CA ALA A 42 -3.36 4.67 7.75
C ALA A 42 -2.21 4.80 8.76
N VAL A 43 -1.45 3.71 8.92
CA VAL A 43 -0.24 3.65 9.74
C VAL A 43 0.87 2.97 8.95
N ALA A 44 2.07 3.54 8.96
CA ALA A 44 3.25 2.96 8.35
C ALA A 44 4.06 2.16 9.38
N PHE A 45 4.46 0.96 9.00
CA PHE A 45 5.25 0.03 9.79
C PHE A 45 6.58 -0.25 9.11
N SER A 46 7.66 -0.36 9.88
CA SER A 46 9.01 -0.62 9.35
C SER A 46 9.44 -2.07 9.47
N SER A 47 8.68 -2.89 10.20
CA SER A 47 8.99 -4.29 10.41
C SER A 47 7.74 -5.13 10.71
N THR A 48 7.85 -6.45 10.53
CA THR A 48 6.84 -7.42 10.97
C THR A 48 6.60 -7.35 12.49
N ALA A 49 7.66 -7.08 13.27
CA ALA A 49 7.54 -6.98 14.72
C ALA A 49 6.66 -5.80 15.17
N ASP A 50 6.74 -4.66 14.46
CA ASP A 50 5.88 -3.50 14.74
C ASP A 50 4.40 -3.81 14.42
N VAL A 51 4.13 -4.53 13.32
CA VAL A 51 2.79 -4.98 12.97
C VAL A 51 2.26 -5.96 14.00
N SER A 52 3.08 -6.95 14.38
CA SER A 52 2.72 -7.94 15.41
C SER A 52 2.42 -7.30 16.76
N ALA A 53 3.15 -6.26 17.15
CA ALA A 53 2.89 -5.52 18.37
C ALA A 53 1.53 -4.79 18.36
N MET A 54 1.05 -4.36 17.19
CA MET A 54 -0.22 -3.68 17.07
C MET A 54 -1.41 -4.62 16.88
N PHE A 55 -1.27 -5.64 16.01
CA PHE A 55 -2.37 -6.50 15.59
C PHE A 55 -2.39 -7.86 16.30
N GLY A 56 -1.28 -8.27 16.90
CA GLY A 56 -1.06 -9.60 17.47
C GLY A 56 -0.25 -10.51 16.54
N ALA A 57 0.43 -11.50 17.10
CA ALA A 57 1.32 -12.40 16.36
C ALA A 57 0.57 -13.25 15.32
N GLU A 58 -0.66 -13.67 15.63
CA GLU A 58 -1.49 -14.55 14.78
C GLU A 58 -2.44 -13.76 13.87
N ALA A 59 -2.31 -12.43 13.81
CA ALA A 59 -3.17 -11.61 12.96
C ALA A 59 -2.81 -11.76 11.48
N GLU A 60 -3.80 -11.63 10.62
CA GLU A 60 -3.62 -11.70 9.17
C GLU A 60 -2.72 -10.57 8.66
N GLU A 61 -2.81 -9.39 9.24
CA GLU A 61 -1.92 -8.25 8.98
C GLU A 61 -0.45 -8.59 9.29
N THR A 62 -0.20 -9.35 10.35
CA THR A 62 1.15 -9.79 10.73
C THR A 62 1.69 -10.83 9.73
N ALA A 63 0.86 -11.77 9.31
CA ALA A 63 1.22 -12.75 8.29
C ALA A 63 1.51 -12.07 6.94
N PHE A 64 0.69 -11.07 6.55
CA PHE A 64 0.92 -10.27 5.36
C PHE A 64 2.25 -9.50 5.44
N ALA A 65 2.51 -8.82 6.56
CA ALA A 65 3.74 -8.09 6.77
C ALA A 65 4.97 -9.00 6.72
N GLN A 66 4.88 -10.22 7.24
CA GLN A 66 5.95 -11.22 7.17
C GLN A 66 6.26 -11.57 5.71
N GLN A 67 5.24 -11.85 4.89
CA GLN A 67 5.42 -12.15 3.46
C GLN A 67 5.99 -10.95 2.71
N TYR A 68 5.47 -9.74 2.96
CA TYR A 68 5.91 -8.51 2.32
C TYR A 68 7.37 -8.16 2.65
N PHE A 69 7.75 -8.12 3.93
CA PHE A 69 9.12 -7.78 4.35
C PHE A 69 10.15 -8.87 4.01
N SER A 70 9.71 -10.12 3.80
CA SER A 70 10.58 -11.19 3.27
C SER A 70 11.06 -10.88 1.85
N GLY A 71 10.29 -10.08 1.10
CA GLY A 71 10.66 -9.65 -0.24
C GLY A 71 10.67 -10.78 -1.27
N VAL A 72 11.57 -10.66 -2.25
CA VAL A 72 11.76 -11.65 -3.32
C VAL A 72 13.19 -12.18 -3.30
N GLN A 73 13.40 -13.38 -3.82
CA GLN A 73 14.73 -13.96 -3.93
C GLN A 73 15.66 -13.06 -4.77
N ASN A 74 16.93 -13.01 -4.38
CA ASN A 74 17.99 -12.23 -5.04
C ASN A 74 17.70 -10.72 -5.09
N GLN A 75 16.96 -10.19 -4.12
CA GLN A 75 16.72 -8.75 -4.02
C GLN A 75 18.00 -8.00 -3.60
N GLN A 76 18.21 -6.84 -4.21
CA GLN A 76 19.32 -5.94 -3.89
C GLN A 76 18.96 -4.92 -2.80
N SER A 77 17.68 -4.72 -2.57
CA SER A 77 17.11 -3.86 -1.55
C SER A 77 15.89 -4.58 -0.95
N ALA A 78 15.65 -4.41 0.33
CA ALA A 78 14.44 -4.92 0.99
C ALA A 78 13.35 -3.85 1.03
N PRO A 79 12.06 -4.23 1.09
CA PRO A 79 10.99 -3.29 1.41
C PRO A 79 11.28 -2.56 2.72
N LYS A 80 11.13 -1.24 2.74
CA LYS A 80 11.48 -0.42 3.92
C LYS A 80 10.30 -0.18 4.84
N SER A 81 9.11 -0.06 4.27
CA SER A 81 7.89 0.26 5.00
C SER A 81 6.68 -0.38 4.34
N LEU A 82 5.71 -0.75 5.17
CA LEU A 82 4.38 -1.19 4.77
C LEU A 82 3.36 -0.26 5.39
N VAL A 83 2.49 0.29 4.59
CA VAL A 83 1.34 1.06 5.07
C VAL A 83 0.17 0.10 5.25
N ILE A 84 -0.43 0.08 6.44
CA ILE A 84 -1.67 -0.66 6.71
C ILE A 84 -2.77 0.36 6.95
N ALA A 85 -3.87 0.23 6.23
CA ALA A 85 -4.99 1.15 6.30
C ALA A 85 -6.30 0.41 6.55
N ARG A 86 -7.13 0.97 7.44
CA ARG A 86 -8.44 0.42 7.74
C ARG A 86 -9.47 0.93 6.73
N ARG A 87 -10.15 -0.01 6.07
CA ARG A 87 -11.34 0.28 5.27
C ARG A 87 -12.56 0.46 6.16
N VAL A 88 -13.29 1.56 6.00
CA VAL A 88 -14.47 1.90 6.78
C VAL A 88 -15.65 2.15 5.84
N THR A 89 -16.40 1.12 5.47
CA THR A 89 -17.60 1.21 4.61
C THR A 89 -18.90 1.21 5.39
N GLU A 90 -18.82 0.94 6.69
CA GLU A 90 -19.95 1.06 7.62
C GLU A 90 -19.57 2.02 8.74
N ALA A 91 -20.58 2.71 9.28
CA ALA A 91 -20.35 3.58 10.42
C ALA A 91 -19.75 2.80 11.60
N ALA A 92 -18.60 3.25 12.11
CA ALA A 92 -17.91 2.64 13.24
C ALA A 92 -18.19 3.37 14.54
N GLY A 93 -18.32 2.62 15.63
CA GLY A 93 -18.41 3.18 16.99
C GLY A 93 -17.03 3.66 17.47
N ALA A 94 -17.04 4.56 18.45
CA ALA A 94 -15.81 4.90 19.16
C ALA A 94 -15.43 3.76 20.13
N TRP A 95 -14.14 3.55 20.33
CA TRP A 95 -13.68 2.54 21.29
C TRP A 95 -12.40 2.95 22.00
N VAL A 96 -12.21 2.43 23.21
CA VAL A 96 -10.96 2.43 23.94
C VAL A 96 -10.52 0.99 24.14
N ARG A 97 -9.29 0.67 23.70
CA ARG A 97 -8.63 -0.61 23.95
C ARG A 97 -7.54 -0.38 24.98
N GLY A 98 -7.55 -1.18 26.04
CA GLY A 98 -6.50 -1.16 27.04
C GLY A 98 -5.14 -1.54 26.47
N GLY A 99 -4.08 -1.14 27.15
CA GLY A 99 -2.77 -1.76 27.00
C GLY A 99 -2.80 -3.23 27.46
N GLU A 100 -1.69 -3.93 27.30
CA GLU A 100 -1.57 -5.33 27.71
C GLU A 100 -1.95 -5.53 29.18
N LEU A 101 -2.88 -6.46 29.44
CA LEU A 101 -3.39 -6.74 30.78
C LEU A 101 -2.31 -7.39 31.63
N SER A 102 -1.99 -6.75 32.76
CA SER A 102 -0.98 -7.23 33.73
C SER A 102 -1.56 -8.07 34.86
N VAL A 103 -2.89 -8.14 34.96
CA VAL A 103 -3.59 -8.85 36.06
C VAL A 103 -4.28 -10.11 35.57
N THR A 104 -4.37 -11.11 36.44
CA THR A 104 -5.05 -12.37 36.15
C THR A 104 -6.55 -12.29 36.44
N LEU A 105 -7.34 -13.22 35.87
CA LEU A 105 -8.76 -13.38 36.23
C LEU A 105 -8.97 -13.55 37.73
N GLU A 106 -8.13 -14.35 38.41
CA GLU A 106 -8.23 -14.57 39.83
C GLU A 106 -7.96 -13.30 40.67
N ALA A 107 -7.13 -12.40 40.16
CA ALA A 107 -6.95 -11.08 40.80
C ALA A 107 -8.19 -10.20 40.60
N LEU A 108 -8.79 -10.21 39.40
CA LEU A 108 -10.03 -9.48 39.10
C LEU A 108 -11.22 -9.99 39.95
N LYS A 109 -11.33 -11.30 40.15
CA LYS A 109 -12.39 -11.90 41.01
C LYS A 109 -12.36 -11.45 42.49
N LYS A 110 -11.27 -10.92 42.99
CA LYS A 110 -11.18 -10.36 44.33
C LYS A 110 -11.84 -8.99 44.47
N ILE A 111 -12.20 -8.37 43.34
CA ILE A 111 -12.78 -7.03 43.29
C ILE A 111 -14.30 -7.15 43.43
N THR A 112 -14.83 -6.61 44.52
CA THR A 112 -16.26 -6.55 44.82
C THR A 112 -16.84 -5.14 44.75
N ASP A 113 -15.97 -4.11 44.73
CA ASP A 113 -16.32 -2.69 44.67
C ASP A 113 -15.34 -1.96 43.71
N GLY A 114 -15.33 -2.39 42.47
CA GLY A 114 -14.54 -1.76 41.41
C GLY A 114 -15.17 -0.47 40.91
N SER A 115 -14.34 0.46 40.43
CA SER A 115 -14.82 1.73 39.88
C SER A 115 -13.88 2.32 38.85
N LEU A 116 -14.43 3.09 37.92
CA LEU A 116 -13.69 3.91 36.93
C LEU A 116 -14.57 5.06 36.41
N LYS A 117 -13.94 6.10 35.89
CA LYS A 117 -14.60 7.17 35.10
C LYS A 117 -14.20 7.09 33.65
N ILE A 118 -15.17 7.29 32.78
CA ILE A 118 -14.95 7.33 31.32
C ILE A 118 -16.02 8.21 30.67
N SER A 119 -15.68 9.00 29.67
CA SER A 119 -16.68 9.75 28.89
C SER A 119 -17.17 8.92 27.71
N VAL A 120 -18.48 8.83 27.53
CA VAL A 120 -19.15 8.13 26.42
C VAL A 120 -20.17 9.08 25.79
N GLY A 121 -20.05 9.37 24.51
CA GLY A 121 -20.96 10.31 23.82
C GLY A 121 -20.88 11.72 24.40
N GLY A 122 -19.71 12.15 24.90
CA GLY A 122 -19.53 13.44 25.56
C GLY A 122 -20.06 13.53 27.00
N GLN A 123 -20.63 12.44 27.55
CA GLN A 123 -21.14 12.38 28.91
C GLN A 123 -20.19 11.60 29.83
N GLU A 124 -19.76 12.18 30.94
CA GLU A 124 -18.97 11.48 31.94
C GLU A 124 -19.81 10.38 32.59
N LYS A 125 -19.30 9.15 32.54
CA LYS A 125 -19.87 7.98 33.19
C LYS A 125 -18.97 7.63 34.40
N LYS A 126 -19.56 7.57 35.58
CA LYS A 126 -18.93 7.13 36.80
C LYS A 126 -19.43 5.71 37.12
N ALA A 127 -18.73 4.71 36.59
CA ALA A 127 -19.04 3.33 36.91
C ALA A 127 -18.51 3.00 38.28
N ALA A 128 -19.38 2.57 39.16
CA ALA A 128 -19.07 2.23 40.56
C ALA A 128 -19.75 0.89 40.96
N SER A 129 -19.32 0.34 42.08
CA SER A 129 -19.85 -0.92 42.63
C SER A 129 -19.73 -2.10 41.65
N ILE A 130 -18.66 -2.11 40.85
CA ILE A 130 -18.39 -3.18 39.90
C ILE A 130 -17.93 -4.41 40.66
N ASN A 131 -18.78 -5.45 40.68
CA ASN A 131 -18.47 -6.70 41.33
C ASN A 131 -18.04 -7.76 40.30
N LEU A 132 -16.79 -8.17 40.35
CA LEU A 132 -16.19 -9.16 39.45
C LEU A 132 -16.04 -10.55 40.12
N SER A 133 -16.48 -10.74 41.37
CA SER A 133 -16.29 -11.99 42.13
C SER A 133 -16.92 -13.22 41.44
N SER A 134 -17.98 -13.02 40.66
CA SER A 134 -18.66 -14.07 39.91
C SER A 134 -18.21 -14.17 38.44
N ALA A 135 -17.15 -13.47 38.04
CA ALA A 135 -16.66 -13.52 36.65
C ALA A 135 -16.09 -14.92 36.33
N THR A 136 -16.58 -15.52 35.25
CA THR A 136 -16.17 -16.86 34.82
C THR A 136 -15.01 -16.85 33.85
N SER A 137 -14.82 -15.71 33.14
CA SER A 137 -13.74 -15.47 32.15
C SER A 137 -13.41 -13.98 32.10
N LEU A 138 -12.31 -13.63 31.38
CA LEU A 138 -11.99 -12.23 31.10
C LEU A 138 -13.05 -11.59 30.21
N SER A 139 -13.64 -12.34 29.28
CA SER A 139 -14.76 -11.84 28.43
C SER A 139 -16.03 -11.57 29.26
N ASP A 140 -16.31 -12.39 30.27
CA ASP A 140 -17.43 -12.15 31.21
C ASP A 140 -17.15 -10.91 32.08
N ALA A 141 -15.91 -10.76 32.56
CA ALA A 141 -15.48 -9.55 33.26
C ALA A 141 -15.67 -8.29 32.37
N ALA A 142 -15.28 -8.33 31.09
CA ALA A 142 -15.50 -7.23 30.16
C ALA A 142 -16.98 -6.84 30.08
N THR A 143 -17.87 -7.84 29.96
CA THR A 143 -19.32 -7.62 29.90
C THR A 143 -19.87 -6.98 31.19
N LYS A 144 -19.43 -7.44 32.34
CA LYS A 144 -19.86 -6.87 33.64
C LYS A 144 -19.42 -5.42 33.82
N ILE A 145 -18.18 -5.11 33.41
CA ILE A 145 -17.64 -3.73 33.41
C ILE A 145 -18.42 -2.85 32.45
N ALA A 146 -18.66 -3.31 31.20
CA ALA A 146 -19.43 -2.57 30.21
C ALA A 146 -20.85 -2.26 30.66
N THR A 147 -21.50 -3.20 31.36
CA THR A 147 -22.85 -3.01 31.94
C THR A 147 -22.85 -1.86 32.94
N ALA A 148 -21.81 -1.77 33.78
CA ALA A 148 -21.67 -0.70 34.76
C ALA A 148 -21.37 0.68 34.12
N ILE A 149 -20.60 0.72 33.03
CA ILE A 149 -20.33 1.94 32.28
C ILE A 149 -21.61 2.42 31.56
N SER A 150 -22.37 1.52 30.98
CA SER A 150 -23.56 1.73 30.16
C SER A 150 -23.28 2.49 28.82
N GLY A 151 -23.93 2.08 27.74
CA GLY A 151 -23.78 2.66 26.41
C GLY A 151 -22.51 2.21 25.67
N VAL A 152 -21.87 1.15 26.17
CA VAL A 152 -20.73 0.49 25.55
C VAL A 152 -20.86 -1.03 25.61
N LYS A 153 -20.25 -1.71 24.65
CA LYS A 153 -20.02 -3.15 24.64
C LYS A 153 -18.58 -3.43 25.06
N GLY A 154 -18.38 -4.31 26.01
CA GLY A 154 -17.06 -4.76 26.47
C GLY A 154 -16.67 -6.10 25.84
N THR A 155 -15.45 -6.21 25.36
CA THR A 155 -14.85 -7.43 24.86
C THR A 155 -13.44 -7.60 25.42
N TYR A 156 -12.96 -8.84 25.42
CA TYR A 156 -11.57 -9.16 25.72
C TYR A 156 -10.94 -9.83 24.51
N ASP A 157 -9.82 -9.31 24.07
CA ASP A 157 -9.03 -9.86 22.98
C ASP A 157 -7.86 -10.67 23.57
N SER A 158 -7.87 -11.99 23.32
CA SER A 158 -6.83 -12.91 23.83
C SER A 158 -5.49 -12.75 23.10
N ASN A 159 -5.49 -12.29 21.85
CA ASN A 159 -4.27 -12.13 21.06
C ASN A 159 -3.48 -10.90 21.52
N LEU A 160 -4.21 -9.84 21.86
CA LEU A 160 -3.63 -8.60 22.38
C LEU A 160 -3.57 -8.56 23.90
N ASN A 161 -4.16 -9.55 24.57
CA ASN A 161 -4.32 -9.61 26.02
C ASN A 161 -4.90 -8.29 26.57
N ALA A 162 -5.98 -7.78 25.98
CA ALA A 162 -6.51 -6.45 26.26
C ALA A 162 -8.03 -6.39 26.31
N PHE A 163 -8.57 -5.53 27.15
CA PHE A 163 -9.98 -5.16 27.16
C PHE A 163 -10.27 -4.07 26.14
N THR A 164 -11.41 -4.18 25.45
CA THR A 164 -11.89 -3.15 24.53
C THR A 164 -13.34 -2.78 24.87
N PHE A 165 -13.61 -1.50 25.01
CA PHE A 165 -14.95 -0.96 25.23
C PHE A 165 -15.35 -0.09 24.04
N THR A 166 -16.38 -0.54 23.31
CA THR A 166 -16.87 0.10 22.08
C THR A 166 -18.26 0.70 22.33
N THR A 167 -18.50 1.93 21.90
CA THR A 167 -19.80 2.61 22.05
C THR A 167 -20.89 1.89 21.25
N ASP A 168 -22.10 1.84 21.82
CA ASP A 168 -23.29 1.33 21.11
C ASP A 168 -23.68 2.26 19.96
N THR A 169 -23.48 3.56 20.12
CA THR A 169 -23.65 4.55 19.04
C THR A 169 -22.51 4.43 18.05
N LYS A 170 -22.83 4.52 16.74
CA LYS A 170 -21.89 4.51 15.63
C LYS A 170 -21.86 5.86 14.93
N GLY A 171 -20.84 6.05 14.06
CA GLY A 171 -20.67 7.27 13.28
C GLY A 171 -19.93 8.37 14.03
N LYS A 172 -19.73 9.49 13.36
CA LYS A 172 -18.96 10.65 13.83
C LYS A 172 -19.42 11.21 15.19
N ALA A 173 -20.69 10.99 15.56
CA ALA A 173 -21.24 11.40 16.86
C ALA A 173 -20.77 10.50 18.00
N ALA A 174 -20.30 9.31 17.73
CA ALA A 174 -19.79 8.40 18.75
C ALA A 174 -18.42 8.85 19.24
N THR A 175 -18.33 9.15 20.54
CA THR A 175 -17.07 9.56 21.18
C THR A 175 -16.85 8.77 22.45
N ILE A 176 -15.57 8.50 22.77
CA ILE A 176 -15.15 7.86 24.01
C ILE A 176 -13.84 8.49 24.47
N SER A 177 -13.58 8.49 25.78
CA SER A 177 -12.30 8.94 26.33
C SER A 177 -11.46 7.78 26.87
N TYR A 178 -10.22 8.05 27.22
CA TYR A 178 -9.49 7.17 28.15
C TYR A 178 -10.23 7.10 29.47
N ALA A 179 -10.08 5.97 30.17
CA ALA A 179 -10.57 5.87 31.53
C ALA A 179 -9.68 6.66 32.52
N SER A 180 -10.25 7.08 33.58
CA SER A 180 -9.58 7.74 34.71
C SER A 180 -10.09 7.21 36.03
N LYS A 181 -9.30 7.45 37.10
CA LYS A 181 -9.62 7.03 38.44
C LYS A 181 -10.94 7.65 38.90
N SER A 182 -11.76 6.83 39.55
CA SER A 182 -12.98 7.27 40.25
C SER A 182 -12.66 7.80 41.65
N ASP A 183 -13.62 8.52 42.28
CA ASP A 183 -13.46 9.13 43.57
C ASP A 183 -13.56 8.10 44.72
N SER A 184 -14.08 6.88 44.45
CA SER A 184 -14.31 5.83 45.46
C SER A 184 -14.18 4.45 44.83
N GLY A 185 -13.99 3.42 45.67
CA GLY A 185 -13.85 2.03 45.23
C GLY A 185 -12.45 1.66 44.73
N THR A 186 -12.29 0.41 44.31
CA THR A 186 -11.03 -0.09 43.72
C THR A 186 -10.89 0.44 42.30
N ASP A 187 -9.83 1.17 42.03
CA ASP A 187 -9.59 1.74 40.70
C ASP A 187 -9.32 0.65 39.64
N LEU A 188 -10.18 0.57 38.64
CA LEU A 188 -10.04 -0.33 37.49
C LEU A 188 -9.37 0.34 36.27
N SER A 189 -9.25 1.65 36.23
CA SER A 189 -8.77 2.36 35.04
C SER A 189 -7.33 1.97 34.67
N GLU A 190 -6.42 1.96 35.66
CA GLU A 190 -5.03 1.53 35.44
C GLU A 190 -4.91 0.00 35.44
N MET A 191 -5.68 -0.70 36.30
CA MET A 191 -5.63 -2.15 36.41
C MET A 191 -6.00 -2.86 35.10
N LEU A 192 -6.96 -2.31 34.35
CA LEU A 192 -7.40 -2.82 33.06
C LEU A 192 -6.60 -2.22 31.88
N GLY A 193 -5.57 -1.42 32.14
CA GLY A 193 -4.76 -0.78 31.15
C GLY A 193 -5.46 0.33 30.37
N LEU A 194 -6.60 0.88 30.82
CA LEU A 194 -7.47 1.78 30.05
C LEU A 194 -7.07 3.26 30.09
N THR A 195 -5.95 3.59 30.71
CA THR A 195 -5.43 4.96 30.75
C THR A 195 -4.40 5.20 29.66
N GLN A 196 -4.19 6.45 29.26
CA GLN A 196 -3.13 6.78 28.30
C GLN A 196 -1.74 6.35 28.80
N ALA A 197 -1.49 6.48 30.09
CA ALA A 197 -0.22 6.10 30.74
C ALA A 197 0.05 4.58 30.71
N THR A 198 -0.99 3.77 30.64
CA THR A 198 -0.88 2.30 30.55
C THR A 198 -0.87 1.77 29.12
N GLY A 199 -0.77 2.66 28.11
CA GLY A 199 -0.67 2.27 26.71
C GLY A 199 -2.03 2.00 26.05
N ALA A 200 -3.13 2.52 26.62
CA ALA A 200 -4.43 2.41 25.96
C ALA A 200 -4.43 3.08 24.58
N VAL A 201 -5.18 2.50 23.66
CA VAL A 201 -5.41 3.04 22.32
C VAL A 201 -6.85 3.53 22.21
N LEU A 202 -7.04 4.69 21.59
CA LEU A 202 -8.34 5.34 21.45
C LEU A 202 -8.71 5.48 19.98
N SER A 203 -9.95 5.16 19.65
CA SER A 203 -10.55 5.46 18.35
C SER A 203 -11.86 6.22 18.53
N GLN A 204 -12.01 7.35 17.86
CA GLN A 204 -13.32 8.01 17.77
C GLN A 204 -14.16 7.33 16.68
N GLY A 205 -15.47 7.49 16.76
CA GLY A 205 -16.38 6.98 15.75
C GLY A 205 -16.25 7.74 14.43
N VAL A 206 -16.50 7.07 13.34
CA VAL A 206 -16.49 7.62 11.97
C VAL A 206 -17.72 7.15 11.21
N ASP A 207 -18.20 7.98 10.29
CA ASP A 207 -19.28 7.62 9.39
C ASP A 207 -18.81 6.63 8.33
N ALA A 208 -19.74 5.95 7.67
CA ALA A 208 -19.43 5.11 6.51
C ALA A 208 -18.82 5.95 5.38
N MET A 209 -17.83 5.42 4.73
CA MET A 209 -17.14 6.04 3.60
C MET A 209 -17.26 5.16 2.35
N THR A 210 -17.27 5.78 1.17
CA THR A 210 -17.09 5.07 -0.10
C THR A 210 -15.64 4.61 -0.24
N GLU A 211 -15.35 3.71 -1.19
CA GLU A 211 -13.98 3.28 -1.47
C GLU A 211 -13.09 4.48 -1.82
N THR A 212 -13.56 5.36 -2.69
CA THR A 212 -12.87 6.61 -3.05
C THR A 212 -12.55 7.46 -1.82
N ALA A 213 -13.53 7.69 -0.94
CA ALA A 213 -13.31 8.50 0.27
C ALA A 213 -12.33 7.84 1.26
N ASN A 214 -12.32 6.51 1.36
CA ASN A 214 -11.33 5.78 2.14
C ASN A 214 -9.93 6.00 1.58
N MET A 215 -9.73 5.85 0.26
CA MET A 215 -8.43 6.04 -0.39
C MET A 215 -7.95 7.49 -0.30
N GLU A 216 -8.83 8.48 -0.45
CA GLU A 216 -8.51 9.90 -0.27
C GLU A 216 -8.08 10.21 1.17
N ALA A 217 -8.76 9.64 2.17
CA ALA A 217 -8.39 9.79 3.57
C ALA A 217 -7.00 9.19 3.86
N ILE A 218 -6.66 8.05 3.24
CA ILE A 218 -5.33 7.44 3.32
C ILE A 218 -4.29 8.37 2.68
N CYS A 219 -4.55 8.87 1.47
CA CYS A 219 -3.66 9.79 0.75
C CYS A 219 -3.46 11.12 1.45
N ALA A 220 -4.43 11.57 2.25
CA ALA A 220 -4.27 12.75 3.11
C ALA A 220 -3.27 12.52 4.26
N VAL A 221 -3.08 11.27 4.69
CA VAL A 221 -2.08 10.88 5.70
C VAL A 221 -0.72 10.67 5.07
N THR A 222 -0.65 9.86 4.00
CA THR A 222 0.59 9.57 3.29
C THR A 222 0.32 9.15 1.85
N ARG A 223 1.19 9.60 0.94
CA ARG A 223 1.27 9.17 -0.46
C ARG A 223 2.57 8.41 -0.77
N ASN A 224 3.37 8.09 0.25
CA ASN A 224 4.66 7.42 0.06
C ASN A 224 4.49 5.90 -0.07
N TRP A 225 3.68 5.49 -1.03
CA TRP A 225 3.43 4.10 -1.43
C TRP A 225 2.99 4.07 -2.90
N VAL A 226 3.15 2.92 -3.56
CA VAL A 226 2.78 2.74 -4.97
C VAL A 226 1.87 1.54 -5.15
N GLY A 227 2.29 0.35 -4.75
CA GLY A 227 1.47 -0.85 -4.89
C GLY A 227 0.48 -0.99 -3.74
N PHE A 228 -0.76 -1.43 -4.03
CA PHE A 228 -1.72 -1.74 -2.97
C PHE A 228 -2.57 -2.96 -3.27
N THR A 229 -3.10 -3.57 -2.20
CA THR A 229 -4.01 -4.71 -2.25
C THR A 229 -4.94 -4.74 -1.05
N THR A 230 -5.84 -5.71 -1.03
CA THR A 230 -6.77 -5.98 0.09
C THR A 230 -6.40 -7.28 0.78
N LEU A 231 -6.57 -7.38 2.10
CA LEU A 231 -6.41 -8.64 2.83
C LEU A 231 -7.56 -9.63 2.57
N TRP A 232 -8.69 -9.15 2.09
CA TRP A 232 -9.83 -10.02 1.72
C TRP A 232 -9.93 -10.13 0.19
N GLU A 233 -10.45 -11.22 -0.29
CA GLU A 233 -10.83 -11.37 -1.69
C GLU A 233 -11.99 -10.39 -1.97
N ALA A 234 -11.73 -9.40 -2.80
CA ALA A 234 -12.67 -8.31 -3.06
C ALA A 234 -13.71 -8.74 -4.11
N GLU A 235 -14.95 -8.33 -3.93
CA GLU A 235 -16.02 -8.50 -4.90
C GLU A 235 -15.82 -7.56 -6.10
N LEU A 236 -16.45 -7.89 -7.24
CA LEU A 236 -16.29 -7.12 -8.48
C LEU A 236 -16.51 -5.61 -8.29
N GLU A 237 -17.57 -5.22 -7.58
CA GLU A 237 -17.89 -3.81 -7.33
C GLU A 237 -16.79 -3.10 -6.50
N GLU A 238 -16.20 -3.80 -5.53
CA GLU A 238 -15.08 -3.29 -4.73
C GLU A 238 -13.81 -3.16 -5.60
N ILE A 239 -13.53 -4.17 -6.44
CA ILE A 239 -12.40 -4.16 -7.38
C ILE A 239 -12.54 -2.99 -8.36
N GLU A 240 -13.71 -2.82 -8.99
CA GLU A 240 -13.96 -1.74 -9.95
C GLU A 240 -13.84 -0.35 -9.30
N ALA A 241 -14.32 -0.18 -8.08
CA ALA A 241 -14.21 1.10 -7.37
C ALA A 241 -12.76 1.46 -7.01
N LEU A 242 -11.97 0.50 -6.53
CA LEU A 242 -10.56 0.70 -6.21
C LEU A 242 -9.70 0.88 -7.48
N ALA A 243 -9.99 0.11 -8.52
CA ALA A 243 -9.33 0.23 -9.83
C ALA A 243 -9.60 1.59 -10.48
N ALA A 244 -10.85 2.03 -10.53
CA ALA A 244 -11.22 3.32 -11.08
C ALA A 244 -10.58 4.49 -10.31
N TRP A 245 -10.49 4.38 -8.97
CA TRP A 245 -9.79 5.36 -8.18
C TRP A 245 -8.29 5.41 -8.54
N ALA A 246 -7.63 4.28 -8.64
CA ALA A 246 -6.21 4.20 -8.97
C ALA A 246 -5.92 4.74 -10.39
N ASP A 247 -6.79 4.44 -11.34
CA ASP A 247 -6.69 4.84 -12.74
C ASP A 247 -6.80 6.36 -12.92
N ILE A 248 -7.64 7.03 -12.13
CA ILE A 248 -7.77 8.50 -12.15
C ILE A 248 -6.45 9.18 -11.72
N TYR A 249 -5.75 8.63 -10.76
CA TYR A 249 -4.51 9.23 -10.24
C TYR A 249 -3.27 8.82 -11.02
N ASP A 250 -3.26 7.63 -11.64
CA ASP A 250 -2.14 7.06 -12.41
C ASP A 250 -0.78 7.06 -11.65
N ASP A 251 -0.85 7.14 -10.31
CA ASP A 251 0.31 7.16 -9.39
C ASP A 251 0.38 5.91 -8.52
N PHE A 252 -0.56 4.96 -8.71
CA PHE A 252 -0.71 3.78 -7.88
C PHE A 252 -0.95 2.54 -8.73
N VAL A 253 -0.56 1.37 -8.21
CA VAL A 253 -0.76 0.07 -8.87
C VAL A 253 -1.61 -0.81 -7.97
N TYR A 254 -2.79 -1.21 -8.44
CA TYR A 254 -3.67 -2.10 -7.70
C TYR A 254 -3.37 -3.56 -8.05
N PHE A 255 -3.17 -4.40 -7.04
CA PHE A 255 -2.95 -5.83 -7.16
C PHE A 255 -4.15 -6.62 -6.58
N PRO A 256 -5.33 -6.62 -7.25
CA PRO A 256 -6.44 -7.46 -6.82
C PRO A 256 -6.10 -8.93 -6.98
N TRP A 257 -6.57 -9.75 -6.05
CA TRP A 257 -6.36 -11.19 -6.12
C TRP A 257 -7.69 -11.95 -6.02
N SER A 258 -7.73 -13.14 -6.62
CA SER A 258 -8.88 -14.03 -6.57
C SER A 258 -8.45 -15.48 -6.57
N SER A 259 -9.19 -16.30 -5.83
CA SER A 259 -9.09 -17.75 -5.80
C SER A 259 -10.10 -18.44 -6.74
N ASP A 260 -10.86 -17.67 -7.51
CA ASP A 260 -11.96 -18.17 -8.36
C ASP A 260 -11.45 -19.05 -9.50
N LYS A 261 -11.74 -20.34 -9.43
CA LYS A 261 -11.37 -21.33 -10.45
C LYS A 261 -12.04 -21.12 -11.81
N ASN A 262 -13.08 -20.31 -11.91
CA ASN A 262 -13.65 -19.95 -13.20
C ASN A 262 -12.66 -19.20 -14.10
N LEU A 263 -11.63 -18.61 -13.52
CA LEU A 263 -10.53 -17.96 -14.24
C LEU A 263 -9.62 -18.94 -14.99
N GLU A 264 -9.63 -20.23 -14.64
CA GLU A 264 -8.80 -21.28 -15.26
C GLU A 264 -9.31 -21.68 -16.67
N SER A 265 -10.40 -21.12 -17.15
CA SER A 265 -11.01 -21.46 -18.43
C SER A 265 -11.12 -20.28 -19.37
N THR A 266 -10.66 -20.43 -20.61
CA THR A 266 -10.78 -19.42 -21.68
C THR A 266 -12.22 -19.12 -22.08
N LEU A 267 -13.12 -20.11 -21.91
CA LEU A 267 -14.54 -19.95 -22.27
C LEU A 267 -15.31 -19.07 -21.27
N THR A 268 -14.71 -18.74 -20.15
CA THR A 268 -15.35 -18.06 -19.03
C THR A 268 -14.73 -16.69 -18.71
N ALA A 269 -14.08 -16.06 -19.68
CA ALA A 269 -13.52 -14.70 -19.53
C ALA A 269 -14.53 -13.68 -18.94
N SER A 270 -15.83 -13.94 -19.10
CA SER A 270 -16.90 -13.12 -18.55
C SER A 270 -17.36 -13.51 -17.12
N ASN A 271 -16.88 -14.61 -16.54
CA ASN A 271 -17.45 -15.16 -15.31
C ASN A 271 -16.70 -14.74 -14.04
N GLY A 272 -15.37 -14.66 -14.06
CA GLY A 272 -14.60 -14.24 -12.89
C GLY A 272 -14.52 -12.72 -12.76
N ALA A 273 -14.44 -12.20 -11.52
CA ALA A 273 -14.35 -10.77 -11.27
C ALA A 273 -13.11 -10.15 -11.95
N LEU A 274 -11.95 -10.81 -11.87
CA LEU A 274 -10.72 -10.32 -12.49
C LEU A 274 -10.76 -10.31 -14.02
N ALA A 275 -11.48 -11.25 -14.65
CA ALA A 275 -11.64 -11.27 -16.11
C ALA A 275 -12.52 -10.11 -16.63
N LYS A 276 -13.40 -9.57 -15.79
CA LYS A 276 -14.31 -8.49 -16.14
C LYS A 276 -13.66 -7.10 -16.15
N ILE A 277 -12.46 -6.97 -15.57
CA ILE A 277 -11.71 -5.71 -15.51
C ILE A 277 -10.60 -5.62 -16.57
N VAL A 278 -10.41 -6.67 -17.38
CA VAL A 278 -9.44 -6.68 -18.47
C VAL A 278 -9.77 -5.57 -19.47
N ASP A 279 -8.75 -4.85 -19.92
CA ASP A 279 -8.81 -3.69 -20.85
C ASP A 279 -9.69 -2.51 -20.36
N LYS A 280 -10.03 -2.47 -19.07
CA LYS A 280 -10.79 -1.37 -18.49
C LYS A 280 -9.95 -0.35 -17.72
N TYR A 281 -8.85 -0.79 -17.12
CA TYR A 281 -8.02 0.03 -16.23
C TYR A 281 -6.54 -0.18 -16.51
N ASP A 282 -5.78 0.90 -16.60
CA ASP A 282 -4.39 0.87 -17.04
C ASP A 282 -3.39 0.54 -15.92
N VAL A 283 -3.82 0.67 -14.65
CA VAL A 283 -2.94 0.58 -13.48
C VAL A 283 -3.22 -0.64 -12.59
N VAL A 284 -3.91 -1.64 -13.11
CA VAL A 284 -4.32 -2.83 -12.37
C VAL A 284 -3.53 -4.06 -12.82
N ALA A 285 -2.95 -4.80 -11.89
CA ALA A 285 -2.26 -6.07 -12.11
C ALA A 285 -3.03 -7.23 -11.43
N PRO A 286 -3.98 -7.86 -12.14
CA PRO A 286 -4.81 -8.92 -11.55
C PRO A 286 -3.98 -10.16 -11.22
N ILE A 287 -4.29 -10.83 -10.09
CA ILE A 287 -3.55 -11.98 -9.59
C ILE A 287 -4.50 -13.12 -9.30
N TYR A 288 -4.24 -14.31 -9.90
CA TYR A 288 -4.90 -15.55 -9.56
C TYR A 288 -4.04 -16.30 -8.53
N PHE A 289 -4.51 -16.36 -7.30
CA PHE A 289 -3.84 -17.07 -6.21
C PHE A 289 -4.81 -17.38 -5.08
N PRO A 290 -4.62 -18.47 -4.29
CA PRO A 290 -5.55 -18.87 -3.23
C PRO A 290 -5.72 -17.86 -2.09
N THR A 291 -4.77 -16.94 -1.92
CA THR A 291 -4.72 -15.92 -0.86
C THR A 291 -4.07 -14.64 -1.38
N TRP A 292 -4.04 -13.59 -0.56
CA TRP A 292 -3.28 -12.36 -0.82
C TRP A 292 -1.75 -12.54 -0.92
N GLY A 293 -1.23 -13.75 -0.64
CA GLY A 293 0.22 -13.98 -0.54
C GLY A 293 1.01 -13.56 -1.78
N LEU A 294 0.47 -13.80 -2.98
CA LEU A 294 1.12 -13.41 -4.23
C LEU A 294 1.06 -11.89 -4.46
N SER A 295 -0.02 -11.23 -4.06
CA SER A 295 -0.11 -9.76 -4.08
C SER A 295 0.90 -9.11 -3.13
N ALA A 296 1.11 -9.69 -1.94
CA ALA A 296 2.14 -9.25 -1.01
C ALA A 296 3.55 -9.35 -1.63
N MET A 297 3.85 -10.47 -2.32
CA MET A 297 5.12 -10.65 -3.04
C MET A 297 5.26 -9.66 -4.19
N ALA A 298 4.21 -9.43 -4.97
CA ALA A 298 4.22 -8.49 -6.09
C ALA A 298 4.50 -7.05 -5.62
N MET A 299 3.86 -6.63 -4.53
CA MET A 299 4.12 -5.34 -3.89
C MET A 299 5.55 -5.26 -3.33
N ALA A 300 6.03 -6.33 -2.68
CA ALA A 300 7.40 -6.40 -2.16
C ALA A 300 8.44 -6.31 -3.28
N CYS A 301 8.16 -6.87 -4.46
CA CYS A 301 9.02 -6.72 -5.64
C CYS A 301 9.18 -5.24 -6.02
N GLY A 302 8.09 -4.49 -6.13
CA GLY A 302 8.09 -3.05 -6.40
C GLY A 302 8.79 -2.24 -5.30
N ALA A 303 8.52 -2.55 -4.03
CA ALA A 303 9.15 -1.89 -2.88
C ALA A 303 10.65 -2.19 -2.74
N SER A 304 11.13 -3.24 -3.39
CA SER A 304 12.54 -3.64 -3.38
C SER A 304 13.33 -3.17 -4.60
N ILE A 305 12.77 -2.32 -5.46
CA ILE A 305 13.50 -1.68 -6.57
C ILE A 305 14.56 -0.75 -5.98
N ALA A 306 15.81 -0.92 -6.43
CA ALA A 306 16.93 -0.15 -5.92
C ALA A 306 17.17 1.11 -6.77
N TRP A 307 16.32 2.11 -6.64
CA TRP A 307 16.27 3.32 -7.47
C TRP A 307 17.61 4.08 -7.59
N ASN A 308 18.48 3.98 -6.58
CA ASN A 308 19.77 4.64 -6.53
C ASN A 308 20.95 3.74 -6.97
N ARG A 309 20.67 2.58 -7.57
CA ARG A 309 21.70 1.64 -8.03
C ARG A 309 21.67 1.50 -9.55
N THR A 310 22.84 1.25 -10.12
CA THR A 310 22.99 0.86 -11.52
C THR A 310 22.27 -0.46 -11.76
N GLN A 311 21.42 -0.51 -12.81
CA GLN A 311 20.59 -1.67 -13.14
C GLN A 311 19.75 -2.15 -11.94
N GLY A 312 19.22 -1.21 -11.17
CA GLY A 312 18.40 -1.48 -9.98
C GLY A 312 16.94 -1.76 -10.27
N MET A 313 16.49 -1.47 -11.51
CA MET A 313 15.13 -1.78 -11.97
C MET A 313 14.90 -3.30 -11.98
N LYS A 314 13.67 -3.72 -11.75
CA LYS A 314 13.29 -5.13 -11.70
C LYS A 314 12.06 -5.39 -12.55
N THR A 315 12.03 -6.53 -13.20
CA THR A 315 10.80 -7.12 -13.72
C THR A 315 10.17 -8.05 -12.69
N TRP A 316 8.87 -8.24 -12.77
CA TRP A 316 8.15 -9.25 -11.97
C TRP A 316 8.35 -10.67 -12.52
N PHE A 317 8.67 -10.79 -13.81
CA PHE A 317 8.98 -12.08 -14.43
C PHE A 317 10.10 -12.82 -13.68
N ALA A 318 9.92 -14.11 -13.51
CA ALA A 318 10.87 -15.01 -12.87
C ALA A 318 11.22 -14.65 -11.41
N LYS A 319 10.37 -13.87 -10.70
CA LYS A 319 10.52 -13.62 -9.27
C LYS A 319 9.77 -14.66 -8.47
N TYR A 320 10.30 -14.94 -7.29
CA TYR A 320 9.75 -15.91 -6.35
C TYR A 320 10.01 -15.44 -4.91
N ALA A 321 9.12 -15.78 -4.02
CA ALA A 321 9.27 -15.58 -2.59
C ALA A 321 9.08 -16.89 -1.83
N SER A 322 9.81 -17.06 -0.75
CA SER A 322 9.68 -18.22 0.13
C SER A 322 8.27 -18.31 0.71
N GLY A 323 7.75 -19.51 0.87
CA GLY A 323 6.42 -19.77 1.45
C GLY A 323 5.26 -19.74 0.44
N LEU A 324 5.49 -19.34 -0.80
CA LEU A 324 4.48 -19.44 -1.87
C LEU A 324 4.71 -20.69 -2.71
N SER A 325 3.66 -21.47 -2.92
CA SER A 325 3.71 -22.64 -3.81
C SER A 325 3.09 -22.31 -5.16
N PRO A 326 3.57 -22.88 -6.27
CA PRO A 326 2.96 -22.69 -7.58
C PRO A 326 1.51 -23.16 -7.56
N ASN A 327 0.62 -22.35 -8.12
CA ASN A 327 -0.80 -22.65 -8.21
C ASN A 327 -1.25 -23.02 -9.64
N VAL A 328 -0.37 -22.84 -10.62
CA VAL A 328 -0.64 -23.20 -12.02
C VAL A 328 0.40 -24.20 -12.51
N LEU A 329 -0.07 -25.41 -12.84
CA LEU A 329 0.75 -26.57 -13.25
C LEU A 329 0.44 -27.02 -14.68
N GLU A 330 -0.69 -26.58 -15.24
CA GLU A 330 -1.18 -27.01 -16.55
C GLU A 330 -1.08 -25.88 -17.55
N GLU A 331 -0.59 -26.18 -18.75
CA GLU A 331 -0.42 -25.21 -19.85
C GLU A 331 -1.75 -24.58 -20.30
N SER A 332 -2.83 -25.35 -20.30
CA SER A 332 -4.17 -24.87 -20.64
C SER A 332 -4.66 -23.78 -19.68
N VAL A 333 -4.41 -23.96 -18.39
CA VAL A 333 -4.74 -22.97 -17.36
C VAL A 333 -3.85 -21.73 -17.48
N ALA A 334 -2.54 -21.93 -17.68
CA ALA A 334 -1.61 -20.83 -17.91
C ALA A 334 -2.04 -19.96 -19.11
N ASN A 335 -2.38 -20.60 -20.26
CA ASN A 335 -2.84 -19.92 -21.45
C ASN A 335 -4.16 -19.15 -21.23
N ALA A 336 -5.09 -19.70 -20.46
CA ALA A 336 -6.34 -19.02 -20.10
C ALA A 336 -6.11 -17.77 -19.27
N LEU A 337 -5.28 -17.86 -18.25
CA LEU A 337 -4.93 -16.76 -17.37
C LEU A 337 -4.12 -15.67 -18.10
N GLU A 338 -3.13 -16.07 -18.89
CA GLU A 338 -2.32 -15.12 -19.69
C GLU A 338 -3.14 -14.44 -20.77
N GLY A 339 -4.09 -15.14 -21.40
CA GLY A 339 -5.03 -14.54 -22.35
C GLY A 339 -5.95 -13.50 -21.73
N ASN A 340 -6.20 -13.57 -20.42
CA ASN A 340 -6.94 -12.60 -19.62
C ASN A 340 -6.01 -11.67 -18.83
N ARG A 341 -4.69 -11.62 -19.12
CA ARG A 341 -3.69 -10.76 -18.46
C ARG A 341 -3.62 -10.95 -16.94
N ILE A 342 -3.96 -12.15 -16.45
CA ILE A 342 -3.97 -12.47 -15.02
C ILE A 342 -2.64 -13.10 -14.65
N ASN A 343 -2.03 -12.60 -13.59
CA ASN A 343 -0.75 -13.07 -13.08
C ASN A 343 -0.93 -14.24 -12.11
N PHE A 344 0.06 -15.12 -12.07
CA PHE A 344 0.08 -16.34 -11.21
C PHE A 344 1.52 -16.80 -10.93
N ILE A 345 1.68 -17.80 -10.06
CA ILE A 345 2.94 -18.56 -9.95
C ILE A 345 2.81 -19.85 -10.75
N GLY A 346 3.60 -19.96 -11.81
CA GLY A 346 3.71 -21.17 -12.61
C GLY A 346 4.81 -22.10 -12.11
N GLN A 347 4.61 -23.40 -12.33
CA GLN A 347 5.67 -24.41 -12.23
C GLN A 347 6.14 -24.80 -13.64
N TYR A 348 7.40 -24.53 -13.92
CA TYR A 348 8.02 -24.79 -15.22
C TYR A 348 9.04 -25.92 -15.07
N ALA A 349 8.92 -26.97 -15.88
CA ALA A 349 9.75 -28.16 -15.76
C ALA A 349 10.67 -28.31 -16.98
N THR A 350 11.94 -28.59 -16.72
CA THR A 350 12.86 -29.21 -17.67
C THR A 350 12.83 -30.73 -17.50
N ARG A 351 13.66 -31.43 -18.24
CA ARG A 351 13.76 -32.91 -18.09
C ARG A 351 14.22 -33.34 -16.68
N ASN A 352 15.01 -32.49 -16.00
CA ASN A 352 15.69 -32.86 -14.75
C ASN A 352 15.37 -31.92 -13.58
N ASP A 353 14.87 -30.71 -13.85
CA ASP A 353 14.65 -29.66 -12.84
C ASP A 353 13.26 -29.05 -12.96
N GLN A 354 12.77 -28.49 -11.86
CA GLN A 354 11.52 -27.74 -11.78
C GLN A 354 11.80 -26.32 -11.25
N PHE A 355 11.24 -25.34 -11.92
CA PHE A 355 11.35 -23.93 -11.56
C PHE A 355 9.96 -23.38 -11.22
N GLN A 356 9.88 -22.57 -10.18
CA GLN A 356 8.64 -21.94 -9.77
C GLN A 356 8.86 -20.44 -9.68
N PHE A 357 8.03 -19.67 -10.36
CA PHE A 357 8.13 -18.21 -10.34
C PHE A 357 6.87 -17.51 -10.86
N PHE A 358 6.79 -16.23 -10.58
CA PHE A 358 5.78 -15.31 -11.09
C PHE A 358 5.88 -15.25 -12.62
N ASN A 359 4.74 -15.36 -13.31
CA ASN A 359 4.72 -15.56 -14.77
C ASN A 359 5.28 -14.35 -15.55
N ARG A 360 4.58 -13.21 -15.62
CA ARG A 360 4.97 -12.09 -16.48
C ARG A 360 5.01 -10.74 -15.78
N GLY A 361 4.06 -10.42 -14.89
CA GLY A 361 3.86 -9.09 -14.34
C GLY A 361 3.10 -8.19 -15.31
N THR A 362 2.04 -8.72 -15.93
CA THR A 362 1.17 -7.97 -16.86
C THR A 362 0.20 -7.08 -16.09
N LEU A 363 -0.12 -5.93 -16.68
CA LEU A 363 -1.25 -5.10 -16.30
C LEU A 363 -2.51 -5.52 -17.06
N SER A 364 -3.68 -5.10 -16.59
CA SER A 364 -4.98 -5.46 -17.19
C SER A 364 -5.21 -4.85 -18.57
N SER A 365 -4.44 -3.83 -18.97
CA SER A 365 -4.50 -3.19 -20.28
C SER A 365 -3.14 -3.17 -21.00
N ASP A 366 -3.17 -2.83 -22.30
CA ASP A 366 -1.97 -2.67 -23.12
C ASP A 366 -1.30 -1.30 -22.99
N PHE A 367 -1.91 -0.33 -22.30
CA PHE A 367 -1.40 1.03 -22.25
C PHE A 367 0.04 1.09 -21.70
N TYR A 368 0.26 0.58 -20.50
CA TYR A 368 1.61 0.33 -19.96
C TYR A 368 2.08 -1.10 -20.23
N GLY A 369 1.17 -2.04 -20.37
CA GLY A 369 1.40 -3.46 -20.63
C GLY A 369 1.96 -4.25 -19.44
N PHE A 370 2.98 -3.72 -18.76
CA PHE A 370 3.69 -4.39 -17.65
C PHE A 370 3.85 -3.51 -16.43
N VAL A 371 3.89 -4.14 -15.27
CA VAL A 371 4.02 -3.47 -13.96
C VAL A 371 5.32 -2.69 -13.83
N ASP A 372 6.42 -3.20 -14.39
CA ASP A 372 7.73 -2.53 -14.36
C ASP A 372 7.74 -1.23 -15.16
N VAL A 373 7.06 -1.17 -16.31
CA VAL A 373 6.88 0.06 -17.09
C VAL A 373 6.18 1.13 -16.26
N LEU A 374 5.06 0.76 -15.61
CA LEU A 374 4.29 1.68 -14.80
C LEU A 374 5.06 2.17 -13.56
N TYR A 375 5.75 1.28 -12.84
CA TYR A 375 6.60 1.67 -11.70
C TYR A 375 7.71 2.64 -12.11
N GLY A 376 8.35 2.41 -13.26
CA GLY A 376 9.36 3.31 -13.83
C GLY A 376 8.78 4.70 -14.14
N SER A 377 7.60 4.75 -14.75
CA SER A 377 6.89 6.00 -15.06
C SER A 377 6.51 6.78 -13.79
N ILE A 378 5.91 6.10 -12.80
CA ILE A 378 5.55 6.72 -11.52
C ILE A 378 6.78 7.30 -10.82
N TYR A 379 7.88 6.54 -10.77
CA TYR A 379 9.11 7.01 -10.15
C TYR A 379 9.69 8.24 -10.85
N LEU A 380 9.80 8.22 -12.18
CA LEU A 380 10.33 9.35 -12.96
C LEU A 380 9.50 10.62 -12.75
N ARG A 381 8.17 10.50 -12.84
CA ARG A 381 7.23 11.62 -12.60
C ARG A 381 7.42 12.22 -11.20
N SER A 382 7.42 11.39 -10.18
CA SER A 382 7.61 11.81 -8.78
C SER A 382 8.98 12.44 -8.54
N ALA A 383 10.04 11.88 -9.12
CA ALA A 383 11.40 12.39 -8.97
C ALA A 383 11.55 13.77 -9.65
N ILE A 384 10.97 13.97 -10.84
CA ILE A 384 10.95 15.26 -11.52
C ILE A 384 10.17 16.30 -10.69
N GLN A 385 8.98 15.94 -10.22
CA GLN A 385 8.16 16.83 -9.40
C GLN A 385 8.93 17.27 -8.14
N THR A 386 9.55 16.33 -7.43
CA THR A 386 10.35 16.62 -6.24
C THR A 386 11.55 17.51 -6.53
N SER A 387 12.27 17.23 -7.63
CA SER A 387 13.44 18.01 -8.06
C SER A 387 13.04 19.44 -8.44
N CYS A 388 11.97 19.61 -9.22
CA CYS A 388 11.47 20.93 -9.61
C CYS A 388 10.98 21.74 -8.40
N MET A 389 10.22 21.14 -7.48
CA MET A 389 9.78 21.80 -6.25
C MET A 389 10.97 22.24 -5.37
N SER A 390 11.98 21.37 -5.25
CA SER A 390 13.23 21.72 -4.56
C SER A 390 13.98 22.85 -5.28
N GLY A 391 14.01 22.81 -6.61
CA GLY A 391 14.59 23.86 -7.44
C GLY A 391 13.92 25.22 -7.21
N PHE A 392 12.60 25.29 -7.26
CA PHE A 392 11.86 26.53 -6.98
C PHE A 392 12.12 27.07 -5.56
N LYS A 393 12.22 26.19 -4.57
CA LYS A 393 12.52 26.58 -3.19
C LYS A 393 13.92 27.19 -3.02
N ASN A 394 14.89 26.72 -3.81
CA ASN A 394 16.31 27.05 -3.64
C ASN A 394 16.77 28.26 -4.47
N VAL A 395 15.94 28.78 -5.40
CA VAL A 395 16.26 29.95 -6.22
C VAL A 395 15.34 31.13 -5.90
N ASN A 396 15.86 32.33 -6.02
CA ASN A 396 15.04 33.55 -5.78
C ASN A 396 13.96 33.76 -6.84
N ARG A 397 14.22 33.37 -8.08
CA ARG A 397 13.29 33.45 -9.22
C ARG A 397 13.74 32.58 -10.38
N VAL A 398 12.80 32.17 -11.21
CA VAL A 398 13.04 31.54 -12.52
C VAL A 398 12.56 32.53 -13.59
N PRO A 399 13.45 33.15 -14.39
CA PRO A 399 13.04 34.10 -15.41
C PRO A 399 12.50 33.39 -16.65
N TYR A 400 11.59 34.04 -17.40
CA TYR A 400 11.08 33.51 -18.68
C TYR A 400 12.04 33.84 -19.83
N ASN A 401 13.24 33.27 -19.79
CA ASN A 401 14.27 33.37 -20.82
C ASN A 401 15.18 32.12 -20.80
N ALA A 402 16.19 32.09 -21.65
CA ALA A 402 17.14 30.98 -21.73
C ALA A 402 17.78 30.57 -20.39
N ALA A 403 18.01 31.54 -19.48
CA ALA A 403 18.54 31.23 -18.14
C ALA A 403 17.54 30.46 -17.28
N GLY A 404 16.23 30.80 -17.34
CA GLY A 404 15.19 30.05 -16.64
C GLY A 404 14.95 28.68 -17.24
N GLU A 405 14.99 28.56 -18.57
CA GLU A 405 14.94 27.27 -19.27
C GLU A 405 16.09 26.36 -18.82
N ALA A 406 17.32 26.89 -18.76
CA ALA A 406 18.48 26.13 -18.31
C ALA A 406 18.34 25.63 -16.86
N LEU A 407 17.73 26.40 -15.96
CA LEU A 407 17.44 25.98 -14.60
C LEU A 407 16.44 24.81 -14.57
N ILE A 408 15.33 24.93 -15.30
CA ILE A 408 14.30 23.86 -15.37
C ILE A 408 14.92 22.61 -15.98
N ARG A 409 15.70 22.74 -17.06
CA ARG A 409 16.42 21.64 -17.70
C ARG A 409 17.36 20.93 -16.71
N ALA A 410 18.12 21.68 -15.92
CA ALA A 410 19.01 21.12 -14.90
C ALA A 410 18.25 20.35 -13.82
N TRP A 411 17.08 20.85 -13.40
CA TRP A 411 16.25 20.16 -12.39
C TRP A 411 15.66 18.85 -12.91
N CYS A 412 15.29 18.78 -14.19
CA CYS A 412 14.81 17.54 -14.82
C CYS A 412 15.93 16.55 -15.12
N GLN A 413 17.15 17.03 -15.36
CA GLN A 413 18.28 16.20 -15.80
C GLN A 413 18.70 15.17 -14.75
N ASP A 414 18.70 15.53 -13.48
CA ASP A 414 19.15 14.66 -12.40
C ASP A 414 18.23 13.44 -12.20
N PRO A 415 16.89 13.58 -12.14
CA PRO A 415 15.95 12.45 -12.20
C PRO A 415 16.11 11.57 -13.43
N ILE A 416 16.29 12.17 -14.63
CA ILE A 416 16.48 11.43 -15.87
C ILE A 416 17.78 10.61 -15.81
N ASN A 417 18.88 11.18 -15.36
CA ASN A 417 20.16 10.48 -15.22
C ASN A 417 20.07 9.31 -14.22
N ARG A 418 19.30 9.46 -13.14
CA ARG A 418 19.03 8.35 -12.21
C ARG A 418 18.24 7.22 -12.89
N CYS A 419 17.25 7.55 -13.70
CA CYS A 419 16.46 6.57 -14.45
C CYS A 419 17.30 5.86 -15.56
N ILE A 420 18.22 6.56 -16.19
CA ILE A 420 19.20 5.94 -17.10
C ILE A 420 20.11 4.97 -16.35
N ASN A 421 20.68 5.41 -15.23
CA ASN A 421 21.56 4.55 -14.43
C ASN A 421 20.83 3.34 -13.86
N ASN A 422 19.57 3.51 -13.46
CA ASN A 422 18.76 2.44 -12.88
C ASN A 422 18.25 1.43 -13.92
N GLY A 423 18.15 1.79 -15.20
CA GLY A 423 17.61 0.94 -16.27
C GLY A 423 16.12 1.12 -16.53
N VAL A 424 15.54 2.26 -16.18
CA VAL A 424 14.20 2.68 -16.62
C VAL A 424 14.27 3.34 -18.00
N ILE A 425 15.36 4.03 -18.31
CA ILE A 425 15.59 4.69 -19.59
C ILE A 425 16.78 4.02 -20.25
N ASP A 426 16.55 3.49 -21.46
CA ASP A 426 17.56 2.79 -22.23
C ASP A 426 17.72 3.41 -23.62
N ALA A 427 18.98 3.50 -24.06
CA ALA A 427 19.33 3.94 -25.41
C ALA A 427 19.46 2.75 -26.37
N GLY A 428 19.47 3.04 -27.68
CA GLY A 428 19.73 2.04 -28.70
C GLY A 428 18.53 1.22 -29.16
N LEU A 429 17.32 1.60 -28.74
CA LEU A 429 16.08 0.95 -29.17
C LEU A 429 15.67 1.42 -30.56
N ALA A 430 15.38 0.47 -31.45
CA ALA A 430 14.80 0.76 -32.74
C ALA A 430 13.30 1.05 -32.59
N LEU A 431 12.88 2.24 -33.01
CA LEU A 431 11.45 2.60 -33.05
C LEU A 431 10.82 2.06 -34.35
N ASN A 432 9.59 1.52 -34.20
CA ASN A 432 8.80 1.13 -35.38
C ASN A 432 8.16 2.36 -36.05
N GLU A 433 7.63 2.20 -37.26
CA GLU A 433 7.07 3.30 -38.06
C GLU A 433 5.83 3.93 -37.42
N SER A 434 5.03 3.15 -36.66
CA SER A 434 3.88 3.68 -35.92
C SER A 434 4.33 4.60 -34.78
N GLN A 435 5.33 4.18 -34.00
CA GLN A 435 5.91 5.00 -32.94
C GLN A 435 6.53 6.30 -33.48
N LYS A 436 7.27 6.21 -34.58
CA LYS A 436 7.84 7.41 -35.27
C LYS A 436 6.73 8.36 -35.71
N SER A 437 5.67 7.82 -36.31
CA SER A 437 4.53 8.63 -36.77
C SER A 437 3.80 9.33 -35.61
N GLN A 438 3.63 8.65 -34.50
CA GLN A 438 3.02 9.24 -33.29
C GLN A 438 3.90 10.35 -32.70
N ILE A 439 5.22 10.14 -32.61
CA ILE A 439 6.16 11.17 -32.14
C ILE A 439 6.10 12.40 -33.08
N MET A 440 6.13 12.19 -34.39
CA MET A 440 6.01 13.30 -35.35
C MET A 440 4.69 14.05 -35.25
N GLN A 441 3.59 13.33 -34.98
CA GLN A 441 2.28 13.96 -34.79
C GLN A 441 2.23 14.84 -33.53
N GLU A 442 2.85 14.41 -32.44
CA GLU A 442 2.85 15.16 -31.18
C GLU A 442 3.87 16.31 -31.14
N THR A 443 4.98 16.17 -31.84
CA THR A 443 6.11 17.13 -31.77
C THR A 443 6.25 18.03 -32.98
N GLY A 444 5.55 17.74 -34.07
CA GLY A 444 5.60 18.53 -35.32
C GLY A 444 7.02 18.59 -35.89
N ASP A 445 7.54 19.80 -36.11
CA ASP A 445 8.84 20.04 -36.78
C ASP A 445 10.03 19.45 -35.96
N ASP A 446 9.91 19.25 -34.67
CA ASP A 446 10.95 18.66 -33.80
C ASP A 446 11.00 17.12 -33.86
N GLY A 447 10.08 16.47 -34.57
CA GLY A 447 9.88 15.02 -34.56
C GLY A 447 11.10 14.18 -34.91
N GLU A 448 11.90 14.60 -35.93
CA GLU A 448 13.13 13.90 -36.29
C GLU A 448 14.21 13.99 -35.20
N ASP A 449 14.37 15.17 -34.61
CA ASP A 449 15.32 15.38 -33.49
C ASP A 449 14.92 14.56 -32.27
N VAL A 450 13.63 14.47 -31.96
CA VAL A 450 13.09 13.63 -30.89
C VAL A 450 13.40 12.15 -31.16
N ILE A 451 13.10 11.63 -32.33
CA ILE A 451 13.39 10.25 -32.74
C ILE A 451 14.88 9.95 -32.62
N GLN A 452 15.73 10.85 -33.14
CA GLN A 452 17.18 10.68 -33.03
C GLN A 452 17.67 10.70 -31.58
N ALA A 453 17.15 11.58 -30.75
CA ALA A 453 17.51 11.67 -29.33
C ALA A 453 17.08 10.43 -28.55
N ILE A 454 15.86 9.94 -28.74
CA ILE A 454 15.36 8.71 -28.10
C ILE A 454 16.22 7.52 -28.51
N THR A 455 16.52 7.37 -29.80
CA THR A 455 17.35 6.25 -30.28
C THR A 455 18.78 6.32 -29.76
N SER A 456 19.41 7.50 -29.73
CA SER A 456 20.82 7.64 -29.36
C SER A 456 21.08 7.77 -27.87
N LYS A 457 20.17 8.44 -27.11
CA LYS A 457 20.35 8.77 -25.70
C LYS A 457 19.31 8.11 -24.78
N GLY A 458 18.27 7.50 -25.35
CA GLY A 458 17.15 6.93 -24.64
C GLY A 458 16.06 7.93 -24.24
N TYR A 459 16.29 9.23 -24.39
CA TYR A 459 15.29 10.26 -24.03
C TYR A 459 15.47 11.55 -24.81
N TRP A 460 14.39 12.33 -24.84
CA TRP A 460 14.37 13.71 -25.26
C TRP A 460 13.65 14.58 -24.21
N LEU A 461 14.17 15.78 -23.95
CA LEU A 461 13.60 16.75 -23.01
C LEU A 461 13.38 18.08 -23.74
N GLY A 462 12.12 18.39 -24.00
CA GLY A 462 11.67 19.68 -24.56
C GLY A 462 11.18 20.61 -23.48
N ILE A 463 11.51 21.90 -23.59
CA ILE A 463 11.01 22.96 -22.73
C ILE A 463 10.57 24.10 -23.59
N THR A 464 9.29 24.47 -23.52
CA THR A 464 8.72 25.60 -24.27
C THR A 464 8.26 26.66 -23.30
N LEU A 465 8.84 27.85 -23.43
CA LEU A 465 8.45 29.00 -22.63
C LEU A 465 7.17 29.63 -23.20
N PRO A 466 6.26 30.13 -22.34
CA PRO A 466 5.05 30.81 -22.77
C PRO A 466 5.38 32.10 -23.57
N ASP A 467 4.47 32.50 -24.42
CA ASP A 467 4.55 33.73 -25.20
C ASP A 467 4.48 34.99 -24.32
N ALA A 468 4.42 36.17 -24.93
CA ALA A 468 4.40 37.45 -24.19
C ALA A 468 3.17 37.59 -23.28
N ALA A 469 2.00 37.10 -23.73
CA ALA A 469 0.76 37.14 -22.96
C ALA A 469 0.80 36.14 -21.78
N GLY A 470 1.25 34.92 -22.05
CA GLY A 470 1.41 33.88 -21.04
C GLY A 470 2.44 34.29 -19.97
N ARG A 471 3.56 34.93 -20.36
CA ARG A 471 4.54 35.47 -19.37
C ARG A 471 3.95 36.57 -18.50
N ALA A 472 3.09 37.41 -19.05
CA ALA A 472 2.40 38.47 -18.26
C ALA A 472 1.45 37.84 -17.22
N ASN A 473 0.80 36.73 -17.57
CA ASN A 473 -0.08 35.94 -16.70
C ASN A 473 0.65 34.97 -15.79
N ARG A 474 1.98 34.85 -15.89
CA ARG A 474 2.81 33.86 -15.17
C ARG A 474 2.43 32.43 -15.45
N GLU A 475 2.06 32.12 -16.67
CA GLU A 475 1.74 30.76 -17.10
C GLU A 475 2.97 29.85 -16.99
N ALA A 476 2.72 28.56 -16.73
CA ALA A 476 3.77 27.57 -16.60
C ALA A 476 4.46 27.29 -17.93
N PRO A 477 5.80 27.16 -17.99
CA PRO A 477 6.48 26.55 -19.12
C PRO A 477 5.97 25.12 -19.36
N SER A 478 5.86 24.71 -20.61
CA SER A 478 5.61 23.31 -20.95
C SER A 478 6.92 22.53 -20.91
N VAL A 479 6.91 21.40 -20.20
CA VAL A 479 8.02 20.44 -20.14
C VAL A 479 7.54 19.11 -20.65
N THR A 480 8.14 18.62 -21.74
CA THR A 480 7.80 17.34 -22.35
C THR A 480 9.01 16.42 -22.34
N ILE A 481 8.81 15.19 -21.91
CA ILE A 481 9.86 14.17 -21.83
C ILE A 481 9.38 12.94 -22.59
N PHE A 482 10.09 12.59 -23.67
CA PHE A 482 9.97 11.30 -24.31
C PHE A 482 11.12 10.41 -23.85
N TYR A 483 10.84 9.18 -23.49
CA TYR A 483 11.89 8.22 -23.12
C TYR A 483 11.58 6.83 -23.64
N ALA A 484 12.61 6.05 -23.85
CA ALA A 484 12.55 4.66 -24.26
C ALA A 484 12.81 3.73 -23.10
N TYR A 485 11.97 2.72 -22.96
CA TYR A 485 12.13 1.62 -22.01
C TYR A 485 12.39 0.32 -22.76
N ALA A 486 13.52 -0.32 -22.51
CA ALA A 486 13.93 -1.53 -23.25
C ALA A 486 13.10 -2.77 -22.90
N GLY A 487 12.37 -2.73 -21.80
CA GLY A 487 11.66 -3.89 -21.29
C GLY A 487 12.58 -4.98 -20.73
N SER A 488 12.00 -6.16 -20.55
CA SER A 488 12.74 -7.34 -20.07
C SER A 488 12.43 -8.54 -20.94
N VAL A 489 13.45 -9.30 -21.32
CA VAL A 489 13.27 -10.56 -22.05
C VAL A 489 12.61 -11.57 -21.11
N GLN A 490 11.47 -12.13 -21.54
CA GLN A 490 10.68 -13.08 -20.77
C GLN A 490 10.58 -14.48 -21.42
N ALA A 491 11.01 -14.59 -22.68
CA ALA A 491 11.07 -15.85 -23.39
C ALA A 491 12.29 -15.87 -24.31
N LEU A 492 12.87 -17.05 -24.52
CA LEU A 492 13.99 -17.28 -25.44
C LEU A 492 13.66 -18.44 -26.37
N SER A 493 13.82 -18.25 -27.66
CA SER A 493 13.81 -19.31 -28.64
C SER A 493 15.23 -19.57 -29.13
N ALA A 494 15.68 -20.83 -29.03
CA ALA A 494 17.00 -21.22 -29.49
C ALA A 494 16.89 -22.43 -30.42
N GLU A 495 17.59 -22.39 -31.55
CA GLU A 495 17.74 -23.49 -32.47
C GLU A 495 19.15 -24.08 -32.34
N VAL A 496 19.23 -25.40 -32.19
CA VAL A 496 20.51 -26.11 -32.12
C VAL A 496 20.67 -26.94 -33.40
N ILE A 497 21.59 -26.56 -34.24
CA ILE A 497 21.87 -27.23 -35.50
C ILE A 497 23.16 -28.04 -35.40
N VAL A 498 23.06 -29.36 -35.61
CA VAL A 498 24.22 -30.23 -35.68
C VAL A 498 24.66 -30.33 -37.15
N VAL A 499 25.92 -29.95 -37.43
CA VAL A 499 26.53 -30.16 -38.73
C VAL A 499 27.44 -31.40 -38.60
N ILE A 500 27.15 -32.43 -39.42
CA ILE A 500 27.90 -33.71 -39.43
C ILE A 500 28.85 -33.73 -40.63
#